data_58b42eefae33071ee8c694e52321f46f
#
_entry.id   58b42eefae33071ee8c694e52321f46f
#
_cell.length_a   1.000
_cell.length_b   1.000
_cell.length_c   1.000
_cell.angle_alpha   90.00
_cell.angle_beta   90.00
_cell.angle_gamma   90.00
#
_symmetry.space_group_name_H-M   'P 1'
#
loop_
_entity.id
_entity.type
_entity.pdbx_description
1 polymer ?
#
loop_
_entity_poly.entity_id
_entity_poly.type
_entity_poly.pdbx_seq_one_letter_code
_entity_poly.pdbx_strand_id
1 'polypeptide(L)'
;MKTPRQYHQATTDQAVQQRDYLLRLVVAFVLIVVFFAILIGRFVFLQVIKHEEFTAKATTNRISLIPTPAIRGEVIDANGVVLAHNYPAYSLEIVPSQLEVKTDDMIEALRAYVDITDGDLRRFRKFRAEFRSYEKIPLKLKLLPDEAAKLAAQLYRFKGVEINARTFREYPYGQLTAHFLGYIGRISERDQKKLDEEELTALYRGSTHIGKSGLESFYERQLHGAPGYQEVEKDAYGNVVRVLKTVPAHTGQTLRLAMDIRLQQEADRLMNGRRGAIIAIDPQTGGVLAFVSKPSFDPNLFIDGIDTETWKSLNENWQLPLINRVAHDRYPPCSPLDPLMGMALLESGKINQSTIVPAPGAWSIPGSRHQFRDSVRSGHGSANLSKAIQVSSDTFFYRLGYELGIDKTAPYLAEFDLGRQTGIDLPNEYRGVLPSREW
;
A
#
# COMPACT_ATOMS: atom_id res chain seq x y z
N MET A 1 -19.25 -95.97 -45.82
CA MET A 1 -20.68 -95.73 -45.51
C MET A 1 -20.81 -95.48 -44.02
N LYS A 2 -21.13 -94.28 -43.58
CA LYS A 2 -21.34 -93.93 -42.15
C LYS A 2 -22.72 -94.53 -41.75
N THR A 3 -22.75 -95.22 -40.61
CA THR A 3 -24.00 -95.88 -40.12
C THR A 3 -25.05 -94.82 -39.68
N PRO A 4 -26.38 -95.17 -39.76
CA PRO A 4 -27.46 -94.18 -39.44
C PRO A 4 -27.38 -93.56 -38.01
N ARG A 5 -26.69 -94.19 -37.07
CA ARG A 5 -26.48 -93.70 -35.71
C ARG A 5 -25.55 -92.47 -35.69
N GLN A 6 -24.58 -92.35 -36.61
CA GLN A 6 -23.67 -91.19 -36.67
C GLN A 6 -24.34 -89.90 -37.22
N TYR A 7 -25.36 -90.07 -38.10
CA TYR A 7 -26.14 -88.92 -38.60
C TYR A 7 -27.08 -88.33 -37.54
N HIS A 8 -27.66 -89.19 -36.70
CA HIS A 8 -28.56 -88.77 -35.60
C HIS A 8 -27.79 -88.01 -34.48
N GLN A 9 -26.57 -88.42 -34.16
CA GLN A 9 -25.72 -87.66 -33.18
C GLN A 9 -25.23 -86.36 -33.72
N ALA A 10 -24.87 -86.28 -34.94
CA ALA A 10 -24.39 -85.05 -35.57
C ALA A 10 -25.50 -83.96 -35.68
N THR A 11 -26.75 -84.38 -35.96
CA THR A 11 -27.87 -83.42 -36.04
C THR A 11 -28.36 -83.01 -34.66
N THR A 12 -28.25 -83.84 -33.64
CA THR A 12 -28.59 -83.51 -32.26
C THR A 12 -27.55 -82.53 -31.69
N ASP A 13 -26.27 -82.70 -31.96
CA ASP A 13 -25.17 -81.78 -31.55
C ASP A 13 -25.28 -80.41 -32.22
N GLN A 14 -25.66 -80.40 -33.52
CA GLN A 14 -25.88 -79.11 -34.20
C GLN A 14 -27.11 -78.38 -33.65
N ALA A 15 -28.21 -79.06 -33.31
CA ALA A 15 -29.36 -78.43 -32.73
C ALA A 15 -29.10 -77.89 -31.31
N VAL A 16 -28.28 -78.60 -30.52
CA VAL A 16 -27.86 -78.14 -29.19
C VAL A 16 -26.94 -76.93 -29.31
N GLN A 17 -25.99 -76.94 -30.23
CA GLN A 17 -25.13 -75.79 -30.47
C GLN A 17 -25.90 -74.58 -30.96
N GLN A 18 -26.86 -74.71 -31.86
CA GLN A 18 -27.71 -73.58 -32.30
C GLN A 18 -28.57 -73.02 -31.16
N ARG A 19 -29.09 -73.92 -30.25
CA ARG A 19 -29.85 -73.46 -29.08
C ARG A 19 -28.96 -72.65 -28.10
N ASP A 20 -27.72 -73.09 -27.86
CA ASP A 20 -26.78 -72.38 -27.00
C ASP A 20 -26.34 -71.06 -27.62
N TYR A 21 -26.21 -71.01 -28.93
CA TYR A 21 -25.95 -69.76 -29.63
C TYR A 21 -27.11 -68.78 -29.52
N LEU A 22 -28.33 -69.25 -29.73
CA LEU A 22 -29.54 -68.44 -29.59
C LEU A 22 -29.71 -67.97 -28.14
N LEU A 23 -29.43 -68.81 -27.15
CA LEU A 23 -29.49 -68.40 -25.75
C LEU A 23 -28.47 -67.30 -25.40
N ARG A 24 -27.23 -67.41 -25.91
CA ARG A 24 -26.22 -66.41 -25.72
C ARG A 24 -26.59 -65.06 -26.41
N LEU A 25 -27.18 -65.14 -27.60
CA LEU A 25 -27.67 -63.95 -28.33
C LEU A 25 -28.84 -63.28 -27.56
N VAL A 26 -29.78 -64.08 -27.04
CA VAL A 26 -30.88 -63.52 -26.23
C VAL A 26 -30.37 -62.90 -24.95
N VAL A 27 -29.46 -63.61 -24.23
CA VAL A 27 -28.85 -63.05 -23.03
C VAL A 27 -28.10 -61.74 -23.32
N ALA A 28 -27.29 -61.71 -24.40
CA ALA A 28 -26.61 -60.48 -24.82
C ALA A 28 -27.58 -59.36 -25.18
N PHE A 29 -28.66 -59.66 -25.91
CA PHE A 29 -29.69 -58.68 -26.26
C PHE A 29 -30.41 -58.14 -25.02
N VAL A 30 -30.79 -59.03 -24.05
CA VAL A 30 -31.40 -58.61 -22.79
C VAL A 30 -30.47 -57.69 -22.00
N LEU A 31 -29.17 -58.03 -21.92
CA LEU A 31 -28.19 -57.20 -21.24
C LEU A 31 -28.08 -55.79 -21.89
N ILE A 32 -28.05 -55.73 -23.23
CA ILE A 32 -28.03 -54.44 -23.96
C ILE A 32 -29.29 -53.62 -23.66
N VAL A 33 -30.49 -54.26 -23.69
CA VAL A 33 -31.74 -53.58 -23.38
C VAL A 33 -31.77 -53.07 -21.93
N VAL A 34 -31.26 -53.86 -20.97
CA VAL A 34 -31.17 -53.44 -19.56
C VAL A 34 -30.22 -52.27 -19.39
N PHE A 35 -29.04 -52.29 -20.02
CA PHE A 35 -28.14 -51.16 -19.98
C PHE A 35 -28.74 -49.90 -20.64
N PHE A 36 -29.45 -50.08 -21.76
CA PHE A 36 -30.15 -48.95 -22.41
C PHE A 36 -31.26 -48.37 -21.53
N ALA A 37 -32.04 -49.24 -20.85
CA ALA A 37 -33.05 -48.80 -19.90
C ALA A 37 -32.47 -48.03 -18.71
N ILE A 38 -31.31 -48.48 -18.18
CA ILE A 38 -30.57 -47.76 -17.11
C ILE A 38 -30.08 -46.38 -17.64
N LEU A 39 -29.53 -46.31 -18.86
CA LEU A 39 -29.12 -45.06 -19.49
C LEU A 39 -30.28 -44.10 -19.68
N ILE A 40 -31.41 -44.57 -20.19
CA ILE A 40 -32.63 -43.76 -20.36
C ILE A 40 -33.13 -43.27 -18.98
N GLY A 41 -33.19 -44.15 -17.99
CA GLY A 41 -33.58 -43.79 -16.63
C GLY A 41 -32.66 -42.73 -16.04
N ARG A 42 -31.35 -42.87 -16.26
CA ARG A 42 -30.36 -41.86 -15.84
C ARG A 42 -30.50 -40.52 -16.58
N PHE A 43 -30.81 -40.60 -17.87
CA PHE A 43 -31.05 -39.44 -18.71
C PHE A 43 -32.29 -38.65 -18.25
N VAL A 44 -33.40 -39.34 -18.00
CA VAL A 44 -34.63 -38.75 -17.46
C VAL A 44 -34.37 -38.14 -16.07
N PHE A 45 -33.63 -38.83 -15.20
CA PHE A 45 -33.27 -38.32 -13.89
C PHE A 45 -32.48 -37.00 -13.98
N LEU A 46 -31.47 -36.94 -14.86
CA LEU A 46 -30.64 -35.75 -15.01
C LEU A 46 -31.35 -34.62 -15.73
N GLN A 47 -32.13 -34.90 -16.77
CA GLN A 47 -32.71 -33.86 -17.64
C GLN A 47 -34.12 -33.44 -17.26
N VAL A 48 -34.86 -34.24 -16.49
CA VAL A 48 -36.22 -33.92 -16.05
C VAL A 48 -36.24 -33.64 -14.55
N ILE A 49 -35.80 -34.60 -13.73
CA ILE A 49 -35.93 -34.52 -12.26
C ILE A 49 -34.93 -33.50 -11.69
N LYS A 50 -33.69 -33.50 -12.19
CA LYS A 50 -32.61 -32.63 -11.70
C LYS A 50 -32.32 -31.43 -12.63
N HIS A 51 -33.20 -31.15 -13.60
CA HIS A 51 -33.01 -30.11 -14.63
C HIS A 51 -32.76 -28.76 -13.97
N GLU A 52 -33.61 -28.30 -13.05
CA GLU A 52 -33.50 -27.01 -12.43
C GLU A 52 -32.20 -26.88 -11.62
N GLU A 53 -31.81 -27.91 -10.85
CA GLU A 53 -30.59 -27.91 -10.07
C GLU A 53 -29.34 -27.82 -10.94
N PHE A 54 -29.28 -28.59 -12.04
CA PHE A 54 -28.14 -28.56 -12.96
C PHE A 54 -28.10 -27.32 -13.83
N THR A 55 -29.25 -26.78 -14.20
CA THR A 55 -29.35 -25.49 -14.93
C THR A 55 -28.89 -24.36 -14.03
N ALA A 56 -29.29 -24.32 -12.76
CA ALA A 56 -28.81 -23.33 -11.79
C ALA A 56 -27.29 -23.41 -11.61
N LYS A 57 -26.74 -24.62 -11.43
CA LYS A 57 -25.30 -24.84 -11.35
C LYS A 57 -24.55 -24.42 -12.62
N ALA A 58 -25.09 -24.76 -13.79
CA ALA A 58 -24.50 -24.37 -15.08
C ALA A 58 -24.51 -22.85 -15.25
N THR A 59 -25.61 -22.17 -14.89
CA THR A 59 -25.73 -20.72 -14.93
C THR A 59 -24.74 -20.05 -13.95
N THR A 60 -24.65 -20.55 -12.72
CA THR A 60 -23.70 -20.05 -11.72
C THR A 60 -22.24 -20.23 -12.15
N ASN A 61 -21.93 -21.33 -12.84
CA ASN A 61 -20.57 -21.56 -13.36
C ASN A 61 -20.23 -20.69 -14.59
N ARG A 62 -21.24 -20.24 -15.33
CA ARG A 62 -21.04 -19.36 -16.51
C ARG A 62 -20.93 -17.88 -16.14
N ILE A 63 -21.54 -17.46 -15.03
CA ILE A 63 -21.55 -16.07 -14.56
C ILE A 63 -20.39 -15.87 -13.58
N SER A 64 -19.59 -14.85 -13.84
CA SER A 64 -18.46 -14.45 -12.97
C SER A 64 -18.51 -12.96 -12.72
N LEU A 65 -18.17 -12.56 -11.49
CA LEU A 65 -18.02 -11.16 -11.13
C LEU A 65 -16.55 -10.76 -11.30
N ILE A 66 -16.29 -9.82 -12.20
CA ILE A 66 -14.97 -9.22 -12.38
C ILE A 66 -14.99 -7.87 -11.64
N PRO A 67 -14.21 -7.70 -10.57
CA PRO A 67 -14.17 -6.43 -9.86
C PRO A 67 -13.52 -5.36 -10.73
N THR A 68 -14.08 -4.15 -10.69
CA THR A 68 -13.52 -2.95 -11.28
C THR A 68 -12.99 -2.07 -10.15
N PRO A 69 -11.68 -1.87 -10.03
CA PRO A 69 -11.12 -1.07 -8.95
C PRO A 69 -11.59 0.38 -9.03
N ALA A 70 -11.74 1.01 -7.88
CA ALA A 70 -12.03 2.44 -7.80
C ALA A 70 -10.82 3.27 -8.23
N ILE A 71 -11.07 4.47 -8.74
CA ILE A 71 -10.05 5.48 -8.94
C ILE A 71 -9.80 6.14 -7.57
N ARG A 72 -8.55 6.15 -7.12
CA ARG A 72 -8.16 6.75 -5.84
C ARG A 72 -8.37 8.27 -5.88
N GLY A 73 -8.83 8.86 -4.78
CA GLY A 73 -9.01 10.30 -4.65
C GLY A 73 -7.71 11.09 -4.85
N GLU A 74 -7.81 12.29 -5.37
CA GLU A 74 -6.68 13.20 -5.50
C GLU A 74 -6.33 13.86 -4.17
N VAL A 75 -5.09 14.33 -4.04
CA VAL A 75 -4.67 15.20 -2.94
C VAL A 75 -4.25 16.54 -3.53
N ILE A 76 -4.84 17.61 -3.05
CA ILE A 76 -4.59 18.98 -3.52
C ILE A 76 -4.19 19.88 -2.34
N ASP A 77 -3.41 20.92 -2.62
CA ASP A 77 -3.06 21.94 -1.64
C ASP A 77 -4.23 22.92 -1.39
N ALA A 78 -4.01 23.91 -0.53
CA ALA A 78 -5.00 24.95 -0.22
C ALA A 78 -5.44 25.77 -1.43
N ASN A 79 -4.58 25.87 -2.45
CA ASN A 79 -4.80 26.66 -3.67
C ASN A 79 -5.33 25.80 -4.83
N GLY A 80 -5.55 24.50 -4.61
CA GLY A 80 -6.01 23.55 -5.65
C GLY A 80 -4.89 22.97 -6.51
N VAL A 81 -3.61 23.16 -6.11
CA VAL A 81 -2.48 22.53 -6.80
C VAL A 81 -2.46 21.04 -6.49
N VAL A 82 -2.36 20.22 -7.52
CA VAL A 82 -2.40 18.75 -7.39
C VAL A 82 -1.07 18.23 -6.86
N LEU A 83 -1.13 17.57 -5.70
CA LEU A 83 0.03 17.00 -5.00
C LEU A 83 0.14 15.47 -5.21
N ALA A 84 -1.00 14.81 -5.41
CA ALA A 84 -1.07 13.41 -5.79
C ALA A 84 -2.30 13.17 -6.66
N HIS A 85 -2.12 12.52 -7.81
CA HIS A 85 -3.19 12.23 -8.76
C HIS A 85 -3.01 10.84 -9.38
N ASN A 86 -3.97 10.47 -10.20
CA ASN A 86 -3.91 9.23 -10.96
C ASN A 86 -3.90 9.56 -12.44
N TYR A 87 -3.07 8.88 -13.21
CA TYR A 87 -3.04 9.01 -14.66
C TYR A 87 -3.16 7.64 -15.32
N PRO A 88 -3.87 7.56 -16.47
CA PRO A 88 -3.93 6.34 -17.25
C PRO A 88 -2.61 6.13 -18.00
N ALA A 89 -2.09 4.91 -17.96
CA ALA A 89 -0.97 4.48 -18.78
C ALA A 89 -1.18 3.04 -19.25
N TYR A 90 -0.51 2.66 -20.32
CA TYR A 90 -0.53 1.28 -20.80
C TYR A 90 0.56 0.47 -20.11
N SER A 91 0.21 -0.76 -19.70
CA SER A 91 1.16 -1.76 -19.24
C SER A 91 1.30 -2.87 -20.26
N LEU A 92 2.50 -3.42 -20.37
CA LEU A 92 2.79 -4.63 -21.14
C LEU A 92 2.73 -5.82 -20.19
N GLU A 93 1.84 -6.75 -20.46
CA GLU A 93 1.59 -7.91 -19.61
C GLU A 93 1.77 -9.21 -20.38
N ILE A 94 2.26 -10.23 -19.69
CA ILE A 94 2.42 -11.59 -20.22
C ILE A 94 1.55 -12.54 -19.41
N VAL A 95 0.83 -13.42 -20.11
CA VAL A 95 0.11 -14.57 -19.54
C VAL A 95 0.91 -15.83 -19.84
N PRO A 96 1.72 -16.35 -18.91
CA PRO A 96 2.67 -17.42 -19.19
C PRO A 96 2.04 -18.71 -19.75
N SER A 97 0.81 -19.03 -19.30
CA SER A 97 0.06 -20.22 -19.78
C SER A 97 -0.41 -20.13 -21.24
N GLN A 98 -0.43 -18.93 -21.81
CA GLN A 98 -0.87 -18.69 -23.20
C GLN A 98 0.28 -18.53 -24.18
N LEU A 99 1.52 -18.52 -23.70
CA LEU A 99 2.69 -18.41 -24.55
C LEU A 99 2.91 -19.70 -25.36
N GLU A 100 3.21 -19.54 -26.64
CA GLU A 100 3.60 -20.64 -27.53
C GLU A 100 5.13 -20.90 -27.53
N VAL A 101 5.90 -19.94 -27.00
CA VAL A 101 7.37 -19.98 -26.90
C VAL A 101 7.80 -19.80 -25.43
N LYS A 102 9.09 -20.03 -25.16
CA LYS A 102 9.62 -19.76 -23.81
C LYS A 102 9.50 -18.27 -23.48
N THR A 103 9.30 -17.98 -22.20
CA THR A 103 9.12 -16.59 -21.73
C THR A 103 10.32 -15.71 -22.09
N ASP A 104 11.55 -16.23 -21.97
CA ASP A 104 12.75 -15.44 -22.26
C ASP A 104 12.88 -15.12 -23.77
N ASP A 105 12.49 -16.06 -24.64
CA ASP A 105 12.45 -15.85 -26.10
C ASP A 105 11.40 -14.81 -26.48
N MET A 106 10.23 -14.84 -25.78
CA MET A 106 9.18 -13.84 -25.95
C MET A 106 9.66 -12.44 -25.54
N ILE A 107 10.33 -12.33 -24.40
CA ILE A 107 10.88 -11.06 -23.91
C ILE A 107 11.90 -10.49 -24.89
N GLU A 108 12.77 -11.32 -25.43
CA GLU A 108 13.77 -10.89 -26.42
C GLU A 108 13.11 -10.39 -27.72
N ALA A 109 12.05 -11.07 -28.19
CA ALA A 109 11.27 -10.60 -29.34
C ALA A 109 10.55 -9.26 -29.10
N LEU A 110 10.12 -9.02 -27.86
CA LEU A 110 9.45 -7.76 -27.48
C LEU A 110 10.42 -6.58 -27.39
N ARG A 111 11.72 -6.81 -27.14
CA ARG A 111 12.75 -5.74 -27.10
C ARG A 111 12.88 -4.97 -28.42
N ALA A 112 12.46 -5.53 -29.53
CA ALA A 112 12.43 -4.84 -30.82
C ALA A 112 11.39 -3.70 -30.86
N TYR A 113 10.41 -3.70 -29.96
CA TYR A 113 9.27 -2.77 -29.97
C TYR A 113 9.22 -1.91 -28.70
N VAL A 114 9.77 -2.42 -27.60
CA VAL A 114 9.67 -1.82 -26.27
C VAL A 114 11.04 -1.84 -25.60
N ASP A 115 11.44 -0.71 -25.04
CA ASP A 115 12.65 -0.64 -24.23
C ASP A 115 12.43 -1.31 -22.87
N ILE A 116 12.89 -2.56 -22.74
CA ILE A 116 12.77 -3.38 -21.52
C ILE A 116 14.07 -3.28 -20.74
N THR A 117 14.00 -2.59 -19.60
CA THR A 117 15.14 -2.38 -18.72
C THR A 117 15.45 -3.63 -17.87
N ASP A 118 16.67 -3.71 -17.32
CA ASP A 118 17.01 -4.76 -16.35
C ASP A 118 16.17 -4.67 -15.07
N GLY A 119 15.71 -3.46 -14.70
CA GLY A 119 14.76 -3.23 -13.62
C GLY A 119 13.41 -3.91 -13.87
N ASP A 120 12.89 -3.78 -15.10
CA ASP A 120 11.65 -4.43 -15.52
C ASP A 120 11.77 -5.95 -15.47
N LEU A 121 12.90 -6.50 -15.94
CA LEU A 121 13.17 -7.94 -15.90
C LEU A 121 13.27 -8.49 -14.48
N ARG A 122 13.98 -7.79 -13.58
CA ARG A 122 14.05 -8.18 -12.16
C ARG A 122 12.67 -8.20 -11.51
N ARG A 123 11.86 -7.18 -11.77
CA ARG A 123 10.49 -7.06 -11.28
C ARG A 123 9.59 -8.16 -11.84
N PHE A 124 9.65 -8.39 -13.13
CA PHE A 124 8.90 -9.45 -13.80
C PHE A 124 9.20 -10.84 -13.22
N ARG A 125 10.50 -11.16 -13.02
CA ARG A 125 10.92 -12.44 -12.42
C ARG A 125 10.38 -12.61 -10.99
N LYS A 126 10.38 -11.54 -10.20
CA LYS A 126 9.77 -11.53 -8.86
C LYS A 126 8.26 -11.82 -8.94
N PHE A 127 7.54 -11.09 -9.79
CA PHE A 127 6.10 -11.30 -9.97
C PHE A 127 5.78 -12.70 -10.48
N ARG A 128 6.59 -13.24 -11.38
CA ARG A 128 6.41 -14.62 -11.88
C ARG A 128 6.51 -15.68 -10.78
N ALA A 129 7.28 -15.43 -9.73
CA ALA A 129 7.37 -16.33 -8.59
C ALA A 129 6.15 -16.22 -7.65
N GLU A 130 5.47 -15.06 -7.62
CA GLU A 130 4.32 -14.77 -6.77
C GLU A 130 2.98 -15.10 -7.46
N PHE A 131 2.88 -14.91 -8.78
CA PHE A 131 1.66 -15.08 -9.58
C PHE A 131 1.50 -16.49 -10.14
N ARG A 132 0.26 -16.88 -10.38
CA ARG A 132 -0.06 -18.13 -11.06
C ARG A 132 0.15 -17.99 -12.57
N SER A 133 0.44 -19.09 -13.27
CA SER A 133 0.78 -19.09 -14.70
C SER A 133 -0.32 -18.58 -15.63
N TYR A 134 -1.57 -18.59 -15.19
CA TYR A 134 -2.72 -18.06 -15.96
C TYR A 134 -3.04 -16.60 -15.67
N GLU A 135 -2.34 -15.99 -14.72
CA GLU A 135 -2.53 -14.57 -14.38
C GLU A 135 -1.68 -13.68 -15.28
N LYS A 136 -2.15 -12.44 -15.46
CA LYS A 136 -1.46 -11.41 -16.25
C LYS A 136 -0.32 -10.84 -15.42
N ILE A 137 0.90 -11.09 -15.84
CA ILE A 137 2.12 -10.64 -15.17
C ILE A 137 2.68 -9.42 -15.90
N PRO A 138 2.77 -8.24 -15.26
CA PRO A 138 3.32 -7.06 -15.91
C PRO A 138 4.83 -7.20 -16.15
N LEU A 139 5.22 -7.13 -17.42
CA LEU A 139 6.62 -7.06 -17.86
C LEU A 139 7.14 -5.62 -17.79
N LYS A 140 6.37 -4.67 -18.33
CA LYS A 140 6.64 -3.24 -18.24
C LYS A 140 5.38 -2.51 -17.78
N LEU A 141 5.50 -1.76 -16.68
CA LEU A 141 4.35 -1.12 -16.04
C LEU A 141 3.84 0.10 -16.81
N LYS A 142 4.76 0.86 -17.42
CA LYS A 142 4.44 2.08 -18.16
C LYS A 142 5.06 2.01 -19.55
N LEU A 143 4.24 1.82 -20.56
CA LEU A 143 4.63 1.96 -21.96
C LEU A 143 4.57 3.44 -22.37
N LEU A 144 5.56 3.88 -23.10
CA LEU A 144 5.45 5.14 -23.80
C LEU A 144 4.36 5.05 -24.89
N PRO A 145 3.65 6.15 -25.22
CA PRO A 145 2.60 6.13 -26.25
C PRO A 145 3.07 5.52 -27.59
N ASP A 146 4.29 5.85 -28.01
CA ASP A 146 4.89 5.32 -29.24
C ASP A 146 5.20 3.82 -29.15
N GLU A 147 5.67 3.34 -27.99
CA GLU A 147 5.90 1.91 -27.74
C GLU A 147 4.57 1.15 -27.77
N ALA A 148 3.56 1.67 -27.09
CA ALA A 148 2.22 1.08 -27.07
C ALA A 148 1.62 0.99 -28.47
N ALA A 149 1.72 2.06 -29.27
CA ALA A 149 1.21 2.08 -30.63
C ALA A 149 1.96 1.10 -31.55
N LYS A 150 3.31 1.08 -31.50
CA LYS A 150 4.13 0.17 -32.30
C LYS A 150 3.84 -1.29 -31.96
N LEU A 151 3.76 -1.61 -30.69
CA LEU A 151 3.49 -2.97 -30.24
C LEU A 151 2.05 -3.39 -30.52
N ALA A 152 1.05 -2.51 -30.33
CA ALA A 152 -0.34 -2.79 -30.61
C ALA A 152 -0.58 -3.18 -32.08
N ALA A 153 0.12 -2.55 -33.03
CA ALA A 153 0.05 -2.87 -34.46
C ALA A 153 0.58 -4.29 -34.79
N GLN A 154 1.40 -4.87 -33.93
CA GLN A 154 2.03 -6.19 -34.10
C GLN A 154 1.55 -7.23 -33.08
N LEU A 155 0.62 -6.86 -32.19
CA LEU A 155 0.20 -7.69 -31.04
C LEU A 155 -0.34 -9.07 -31.47
N TYR A 156 -0.95 -9.15 -32.67
CA TYR A 156 -1.44 -10.41 -33.24
C TYR A 156 -0.35 -11.49 -33.41
N ARG A 157 0.92 -11.11 -33.43
CA ARG A 157 2.09 -12.02 -33.53
C ARG A 157 2.53 -12.59 -32.19
N PHE A 158 2.09 -11.98 -31.09
CA PHE A 158 2.57 -12.26 -29.74
C PHE A 158 1.47 -12.84 -28.88
N LYS A 159 1.17 -14.13 -29.09
CA LYS A 159 0.14 -14.82 -28.32
C LYS A 159 0.54 -14.88 -26.83
N GLY A 160 -0.39 -14.56 -25.95
CA GLY A 160 -0.14 -14.49 -24.52
C GLY A 160 0.51 -13.19 -24.05
N VAL A 161 0.60 -12.18 -24.93
CA VAL A 161 1.05 -10.81 -24.62
C VAL A 161 -0.13 -9.87 -24.75
N GLU A 162 -0.32 -8.98 -23.79
CA GLU A 162 -1.42 -8.02 -23.78
C GLU A 162 -0.93 -6.62 -23.43
N ILE A 163 -1.62 -5.61 -23.98
CA ILE A 163 -1.48 -4.21 -23.60
C ILE A 163 -2.74 -3.82 -22.85
N ASN A 164 -2.61 -3.51 -21.58
CA ASN A 164 -3.74 -3.16 -20.72
C ASN A 164 -3.61 -1.72 -20.23
N ALA A 165 -4.70 -0.95 -20.32
CA ALA A 165 -4.77 0.36 -19.70
C ALA A 165 -4.95 0.19 -18.19
N ARG A 166 -4.06 0.80 -17.42
CA ARG A 166 -4.09 0.83 -15.95
C ARG A 166 -4.00 2.26 -15.45
N THR A 167 -4.50 2.49 -14.26
CA THR A 167 -4.37 3.78 -13.58
C THR A 167 -3.21 3.71 -12.59
N PHE A 168 -2.30 4.66 -12.71
CA PHE A 168 -1.11 4.75 -11.86
C PHE A 168 -1.20 5.98 -10.97
N ARG A 169 -0.79 5.84 -9.71
CA ARG A 169 -0.61 6.98 -8.79
C ARG A 169 0.65 7.73 -9.14
N GLU A 170 0.64 9.05 -9.03
CA GLU A 170 1.80 9.91 -9.21
C GLU A 170 1.84 11.00 -8.15
N TYR A 171 3.06 11.29 -7.71
CA TYR A 171 3.41 12.37 -6.80
C TYR A 171 4.31 13.36 -7.54
N PRO A 172 3.72 14.40 -8.20
CA PRO A 172 4.45 15.28 -9.10
C PRO A 172 5.61 16.03 -8.45
N TYR A 173 5.51 16.26 -7.13
CA TYR A 173 6.52 16.98 -6.36
C TYR A 173 7.56 16.06 -5.70
N GLY A 174 7.46 14.73 -5.90
CA GLY A 174 8.45 13.74 -5.48
C GLY A 174 8.91 13.94 -4.02
N GLN A 175 10.21 14.12 -3.83
CA GLN A 175 10.84 14.24 -2.51
C GLN A 175 10.29 15.39 -1.65
N LEU A 176 9.74 16.43 -2.28
CA LEU A 176 9.22 17.61 -1.56
C LEU A 176 8.01 17.27 -0.68
N THR A 177 7.23 16.28 -1.08
CA THR A 177 5.95 15.95 -0.45
C THR A 177 5.95 14.59 0.25
N ALA A 178 7.03 13.80 0.13
CA ALA A 178 7.08 12.41 0.55
C ALA A 178 6.73 12.19 2.03
N HIS A 179 7.23 13.02 2.93
CA HIS A 179 7.09 12.78 4.37
C HIS A 179 5.70 13.05 4.92
N PHE A 180 4.92 13.93 4.30
CA PHE A 180 3.53 14.15 4.72
C PHE A 180 2.53 13.38 3.85
N LEU A 181 2.68 13.36 2.52
CA LEU A 181 1.81 12.54 1.67
C LEU A 181 2.00 11.05 1.94
N GLY A 182 3.25 10.63 2.14
CA GLY A 182 3.57 9.22 2.13
C GLY A 182 3.49 8.64 0.71
N TYR A 183 3.13 7.36 0.62
CA TYR A 183 3.00 6.66 -0.65
C TYR A 183 2.02 5.49 -0.54
N ILE A 184 1.50 5.07 -1.69
CA ILE A 184 0.83 3.78 -1.83
C ILE A 184 1.85 2.71 -2.20
N GLY A 185 1.57 1.49 -1.83
CA GLY A 185 2.36 0.33 -2.24
C GLY A 185 1.48 -0.90 -2.39
N ARG A 186 2.02 -1.96 -2.99
CA ARG A 186 1.28 -3.22 -3.18
C ARG A 186 0.78 -3.78 -1.85
N ILE A 187 -0.42 -4.33 -1.88
CA ILE A 187 -1.02 -5.04 -0.74
C ILE A 187 -0.14 -6.25 -0.43
N SER A 188 0.44 -6.28 0.77
CA SER A 188 1.23 -7.41 1.28
C SER A 188 0.34 -8.40 2.04
N GLU A 189 0.88 -9.58 2.36
CA GLU A 189 0.17 -10.55 3.21
C GLU A 189 -0.23 -9.98 4.59
N ARG A 190 0.60 -9.10 5.14
CA ARG A 190 0.29 -8.40 6.40
C ARG A 190 -0.88 -7.44 6.23
N ASP A 191 -0.93 -6.70 5.13
CA ASP A 191 -2.05 -5.80 4.84
C ASP A 191 -3.33 -6.61 4.60
N GLN A 192 -3.23 -7.74 3.88
CA GLN A 192 -4.38 -8.61 3.64
C GLN A 192 -4.97 -9.13 4.95
N LYS A 193 -4.14 -9.59 5.89
CA LYS A 193 -4.61 -10.02 7.22
C LYS A 193 -5.33 -8.90 7.95
N LYS A 194 -4.77 -7.68 7.91
CA LYS A 194 -5.40 -6.51 8.53
C LYS A 194 -6.75 -6.17 7.88
N LEU A 195 -6.84 -6.24 6.55
CA LEU A 195 -8.09 -6.03 5.82
C LEU A 195 -9.15 -7.10 6.16
N ASP A 196 -8.73 -8.35 6.36
CA ASP A 196 -9.60 -9.44 6.79
C ASP A 196 -10.10 -9.23 8.22
N GLU A 197 -9.21 -8.83 9.15
CA GLU A 197 -9.56 -8.51 10.54
C GLU A 197 -10.51 -7.32 10.66
N GLU A 198 -10.38 -6.33 9.77
CA GLU A 198 -11.24 -5.14 9.71
C GLU A 198 -12.49 -5.34 8.84
N GLU A 199 -12.73 -6.53 8.29
CA GLU A 199 -13.84 -6.87 7.37
C GLU A 199 -13.87 -6.02 6.09
N LEU A 200 -12.71 -5.52 5.65
CA LEU A 200 -12.58 -4.62 4.49
C LEU A 200 -12.22 -5.35 3.19
N THR A 201 -11.97 -6.66 3.20
CA THR A 201 -11.54 -7.44 2.02
C THR A 201 -12.45 -7.24 0.82
N ALA A 202 -13.76 -7.11 1.03
CA ALA A 202 -14.72 -6.86 -0.05
C ALA A 202 -14.51 -5.49 -0.74
N LEU A 203 -14.13 -4.47 0.02
CA LEU A 203 -13.84 -3.11 -0.49
C LEU A 203 -12.58 -3.09 -1.36
N TYR A 204 -11.61 -3.97 -1.10
CA TYR A 204 -10.34 -4.04 -1.83
C TYR A 204 -10.34 -5.04 -2.99
N ARG A 205 -11.50 -5.63 -3.33
CA ARG A 205 -11.60 -6.52 -4.49
C ARG A 205 -11.18 -5.81 -5.78
N GLY A 206 -10.17 -6.35 -6.44
CA GLY A 206 -9.59 -5.77 -7.65
C GLY A 206 -8.54 -4.69 -7.40
N SER A 207 -8.39 -4.19 -6.18
CA SER A 207 -7.33 -3.25 -5.81
C SER A 207 -6.04 -3.99 -5.54
N THR A 208 -4.94 -3.46 -6.04
CA THR A 208 -3.59 -4.03 -5.87
C THR A 208 -2.71 -3.20 -4.95
N HIS A 209 -3.14 -1.99 -4.61
CA HIS A 209 -2.38 -1.01 -3.82
C HIS A 209 -3.18 -0.52 -2.62
N ILE A 210 -2.45 -0.10 -1.59
CA ILE A 210 -2.96 0.46 -0.34
C ILE A 210 -2.00 1.55 0.15
N GLY A 211 -2.48 2.55 0.87
CA GLY A 211 -1.63 3.56 1.53
C GLY A 211 -0.72 2.93 2.59
N LYS A 212 0.57 3.20 2.51
CA LYS A 212 1.60 2.61 3.40
C LYS A 212 2.07 3.57 4.48
N SER A 213 2.08 4.85 4.19
CA SER A 213 2.58 5.89 5.10
C SER A 213 1.90 7.23 4.83
N GLY A 214 2.11 8.19 5.72
CA GLY A 214 1.64 9.57 5.59
C GLY A 214 0.13 9.68 5.45
N LEU A 215 -0.34 10.74 4.78
CA LEU A 215 -1.75 11.00 4.53
C LEU A 215 -2.40 9.92 3.66
N GLU A 216 -1.65 9.29 2.75
CA GLU A 216 -2.11 8.16 1.96
C GLU A 216 -2.59 6.98 2.83
N SER A 217 -1.91 6.73 3.95
CA SER A 217 -2.30 5.70 4.92
C SER A 217 -3.36 6.19 5.90
N PHE A 218 -3.26 7.43 6.38
CA PHE A 218 -4.18 7.98 7.36
C PHE A 218 -5.60 8.14 6.80
N TYR A 219 -5.70 8.67 5.58
CA TYR A 219 -6.97 8.87 4.86
C TYR A 219 -7.30 7.74 3.87
N GLU A 220 -6.73 6.55 4.07
CA GLU A 220 -6.90 5.41 3.17
C GLU A 220 -8.36 5.15 2.79
N ARG A 221 -9.26 5.07 3.77
CA ARG A 221 -10.68 4.77 3.55
C ARG A 221 -11.40 5.83 2.71
N GLN A 222 -10.99 7.09 2.84
CA GLN A 222 -11.57 8.20 2.08
C GLN A 222 -11.00 8.26 0.66
N LEU A 223 -9.68 8.07 0.53
CA LEU A 223 -8.97 8.13 -0.73
C LEU A 223 -9.22 6.91 -1.63
N HIS A 224 -9.41 5.71 -1.05
CA HIS A 224 -9.52 4.47 -1.82
C HIS A 224 -10.78 4.39 -2.71
N GLY A 225 -11.92 4.91 -2.23
CA GLY A 225 -13.21 4.78 -2.92
C GLY A 225 -13.83 3.39 -2.76
N ALA A 226 -14.82 3.07 -3.58
CA ALA A 226 -15.51 1.79 -3.54
C ALA A 226 -15.46 1.10 -4.92
N PRO A 227 -15.09 -0.21 -4.98
CA PRO A 227 -15.00 -0.93 -6.25
C PRO A 227 -16.38 -1.13 -6.89
N GLY A 228 -16.40 -1.11 -8.22
CA GLY A 228 -17.50 -1.62 -9.00
C GLY A 228 -17.30 -3.09 -9.36
N TYR A 229 -18.17 -3.62 -10.21
CA TYR A 229 -17.99 -4.93 -10.78
C TYR A 229 -18.69 -5.07 -12.13
N GLN A 230 -18.19 -5.98 -12.93
CA GLN A 230 -18.85 -6.45 -14.14
C GLN A 230 -19.30 -7.90 -13.93
N GLU A 231 -20.57 -8.14 -14.15
CA GLU A 231 -21.12 -9.47 -14.23
C GLU A 231 -20.94 -9.96 -15.67
N VAL A 232 -20.12 -10.98 -15.86
CA VAL A 232 -19.75 -11.47 -17.19
C VAL A 232 -20.12 -12.94 -17.35
N GLU A 233 -20.50 -13.30 -18.57
CA GLU A 233 -20.66 -14.67 -18.98
C GLU A 233 -19.32 -15.19 -19.53
N LYS A 234 -18.86 -16.34 -19.01
CA LYS A 234 -17.62 -17.00 -19.44
C LYS A 234 -17.92 -18.31 -20.16
N ASP A 235 -17.07 -18.65 -21.12
CA ASP A 235 -17.05 -19.97 -21.76
C ASP A 235 -16.41 -21.04 -20.86
N ALA A 236 -16.36 -22.28 -21.34
CA ALA A 236 -15.74 -23.39 -20.64
C ALA A 236 -14.22 -23.24 -20.44
N TYR A 237 -13.58 -22.34 -21.18
CA TYR A 237 -12.16 -22.02 -21.09
C TYR A 237 -11.89 -20.82 -20.19
N GLY A 238 -12.94 -20.17 -19.66
CA GLY A 238 -12.82 -19.00 -18.79
C GLY A 238 -12.75 -17.65 -19.51
N ASN A 239 -12.89 -17.62 -20.85
CA ASN A 239 -12.91 -16.38 -21.61
C ASN A 239 -14.26 -15.67 -21.43
N VAL A 240 -14.22 -14.34 -21.39
CA VAL A 240 -15.43 -13.51 -21.33
C VAL A 240 -16.13 -13.53 -22.69
N VAL A 241 -17.35 -14.06 -22.73
CA VAL A 241 -18.20 -14.08 -23.92
C VAL A 241 -18.98 -12.78 -24.07
N ARG A 242 -19.57 -12.31 -22.98
CA ARG A 242 -20.31 -11.03 -22.94
C ARG A 242 -20.40 -10.46 -21.52
N VAL A 243 -20.58 -9.15 -21.46
CA VAL A 243 -20.89 -8.44 -20.21
C VAL A 243 -22.40 -8.39 -20.05
N LEU A 244 -22.91 -8.88 -18.92
CA LEU A 244 -24.34 -8.93 -18.60
C LEU A 244 -24.78 -7.66 -17.88
N LYS A 245 -23.95 -7.19 -16.92
CA LYS A 245 -24.23 -6.02 -16.09
C LYS A 245 -22.94 -5.35 -15.71
N THR A 246 -22.94 -4.02 -15.64
CA THR A 246 -21.84 -3.22 -15.10
C THR A 246 -22.35 -2.36 -13.95
N VAL A 247 -21.70 -2.48 -12.80
CA VAL A 247 -21.87 -1.57 -11.66
C VAL A 247 -20.61 -0.72 -11.60
N PRO A 248 -20.69 0.61 -11.81
CA PRO A 248 -19.53 1.47 -11.84
C PRO A 248 -18.88 1.54 -10.44
N ALA A 249 -17.56 1.72 -10.42
CA ALA A 249 -16.83 2.03 -9.21
C ALA A 249 -17.09 3.49 -8.78
N HIS A 250 -17.02 3.74 -7.48
CA HIS A 250 -17.08 5.09 -6.91
C HIS A 250 -15.68 5.58 -6.62
N THR A 251 -15.28 6.67 -7.26
CA THR A 251 -13.99 7.33 -7.05
C THR A 251 -13.84 7.76 -5.59
N GLY A 252 -12.63 7.65 -5.05
CA GLY A 252 -12.29 8.16 -3.73
C GLY A 252 -12.45 9.67 -3.63
N GLN A 253 -12.58 10.17 -2.40
CA GLN A 253 -12.77 11.59 -2.14
C GLN A 253 -11.46 12.35 -2.38
N THR A 254 -11.55 13.55 -2.96
CA THR A 254 -10.43 14.46 -3.06
C THR A 254 -10.12 15.05 -1.68
N LEU A 255 -8.87 14.95 -1.26
CA LEU A 255 -8.38 15.51 0.00
C LEU A 255 -7.75 16.89 -0.27
N ARG A 256 -8.33 17.94 0.33
CA ARG A 256 -7.76 19.29 0.29
C ARG A 256 -7.00 19.56 1.57
N LEU A 257 -5.73 19.90 1.45
CA LEU A 257 -4.83 20.20 2.57
C LEU A 257 -4.84 21.71 2.89
N ALA A 258 -4.51 22.05 4.13
CA ALA A 258 -4.23 23.45 4.53
C ALA A 258 -2.87 23.94 3.96
N MET A 259 -2.01 23.05 3.53
CA MET A 259 -0.67 23.31 3.00
C MET A 259 -0.69 24.17 1.74
N ASP A 260 0.31 25.05 1.60
CA ASP A 260 0.65 25.78 0.38
C ASP A 260 1.98 25.24 -0.19
N ILE A 261 1.91 24.66 -1.37
CA ILE A 261 3.09 24.02 -2.00
C ILE A 261 4.21 25.03 -2.29
N ARG A 262 3.88 26.30 -2.51
CA ARG A 262 4.89 27.37 -2.73
C ARG A 262 5.67 27.64 -1.45
N LEU A 263 4.96 27.68 -0.29
CA LEU A 263 5.60 27.81 1.01
C LEU A 263 6.44 26.58 1.34
N GLN A 264 5.95 25.39 1.01
CA GLN A 264 6.69 24.13 1.13
C GLN A 264 8.00 24.16 0.32
N GLN A 265 7.94 24.62 -0.93
CA GLN A 265 9.13 24.75 -1.79
C GLN A 265 10.15 25.73 -1.22
N GLU A 266 9.69 26.88 -0.70
CA GLU A 266 10.58 27.89 -0.13
C GLU A 266 11.20 27.38 1.18
N ALA A 267 10.44 26.75 2.05
CA ALA A 267 10.95 26.13 3.27
C ALA A 267 11.98 25.03 2.97
N ASP A 268 11.73 24.22 1.95
CA ASP A 268 12.68 23.20 1.48
C ASP A 268 13.99 23.81 0.95
N ARG A 269 13.86 24.86 0.14
CA ARG A 269 15.01 25.62 -0.39
C ARG A 269 15.87 26.22 0.73
N LEU A 270 15.24 26.76 1.77
CA LEU A 270 15.92 27.38 2.92
C LEU A 270 16.67 26.34 3.77
N MET A 271 16.26 25.08 3.76
CA MET A 271 17.03 23.99 4.39
C MET A 271 18.42 23.82 3.77
N ASN A 272 18.59 24.19 2.50
CA ASN A 272 19.87 24.24 1.79
C ASN A 272 20.73 22.97 2.03
N GLY A 273 20.14 21.78 1.89
CA GLY A 273 20.80 20.49 2.10
C GLY A 273 21.09 20.14 3.56
N ARG A 274 20.71 20.95 4.53
CA ARG A 274 20.86 20.64 5.96
C ARG A 274 19.92 19.52 6.37
N ARG A 275 20.37 18.69 7.30
CA ARG A 275 19.53 17.69 7.96
C ARG A 275 18.70 18.36 9.05
N GLY A 276 17.39 18.12 9.05
CA GLY A 276 16.48 18.70 10.04
C GLY A 276 15.03 18.75 9.56
N ALA A 277 14.23 19.58 10.21
CA ALA A 277 12.83 19.76 9.90
C ALA A 277 12.41 21.24 9.97
N ILE A 278 11.43 21.62 9.14
CA ILE A 278 10.70 22.89 9.26
C ILE A 278 9.21 22.55 9.22
N ILE A 279 8.47 23.07 10.18
CA ILE A 279 7.01 23.05 10.18
C ILE A 279 6.49 24.47 10.35
N ALA A 280 5.52 24.87 9.54
CA ALA A 280 4.80 26.13 9.67
C ALA A 280 3.32 25.83 9.94
N ILE A 281 2.80 26.40 11.00
CA ILE A 281 1.42 26.16 11.45
C ILE A 281 0.69 27.50 11.55
N ASP A 282 -0.52 27.57 11.04
CA ASP A 282 -1.41 28.69 11.26
C ASP A 282 -1.96 28.60 12.71
N PRO A 283 -1.65 29.57 13.58
CA PRO A 283 -2.07 29.51 14.97
C PRO A 283 -3.57 29.70 15.18
N GLN A 284 -4.30 30.18 14.19
CA GLN A 284 -5.74 30.40 14.29
C GLN A 284 -6.55 29.13 13.96
N THR A 285 -6.08 28.35 12.99
CA THR A 285 -6.78 27.16 12.48
C THR A 285 -6.15 25.85 12.91
N GLY A 286 -4.87 25.88 13.34
CA GLY A 286 -4.05 24.69 13.53
C GLY A 286 -3.59 24.06 12.23
N GLY A 287 -3.91 24.65 11.08
CA GLY A 287 -3.56 24.11 9.77
C GLY A 287 -2.06 24.12 9.52
N VAL A 288 -1.52 22.99 9.06
CA VAL A 288 -0.10 22.88 8.68
C VAL A 288 0.09 23.46 7.29
N LEU A 289 0.80 24.58 7.19
CA LEU A 289 1.05 25.32 5.95
C LEU A 289 2.27 24.82 5.19
N ALA A 290 3.29 24.33 5.91
CA ALA A 290 4.47 23.69 5.34
C ALA A 290 5.00 22.59 6.29
N PHE A 291 5.58 21.55 5.71
CA PHE A 291 6.04 20.36 6.43
C PHE A 291 7.27 19.77 5.75
N VAL A 292 8.45 20.21 6.16
CA VAL A 292 9.74 19.81 5.58
C VAL A 292 10.47 18.86 6.53
N SER A 293 10.91 17.73 6.00
CA SER A 293 11.81 16.78 6.67
C SER A 293 12.95 16.41 5.72
N LYS A 294 14.21 16.68 6.10
CA LYS A 294 15.40 16.47 5.28
C LYS A 294 16.43 15.56 5.95
N PRO A 295 17.16 14.75 5.14
CA PRO A 295 16.92 14.47 3.72
C PRO A 295 15.61 13.71 3.50
N SER A 296 15.15 13.66 2.25
CA SER A 296 13.89 13.03 1.86
C SER A 296 14.13 11.97 0.77
N PHE A 297 13.06 11.32 0.32
CA PHE A 297 13.07 10.27 -0.69
C PHE A 297 11.96 10.53 -1.73
N ASP A 298 12.06 9.88 -2.89
CA ASP A 298 10.99 9.95 -3.89
C ASP A 298 9.92 8.88 -3.61
N PRO A 299 8.66 9.24 -3.28
CA PRO A 299 7.59 8.30 -3.00
C PRO A 299 7.18 7.48 -4.23
N ASN A 300 7.41 7.98 -5.46
CA ASN A 300 7.11 7.26 -6.70
C ASN A 300 7.88 5.94 -6.82
N LEU A 301 9.03 5.81 -6.18
CA LEU A 301 9.85 4.60 -6.18
C LEU A 301 9.19 3.41 -5.46
N PHE A 302 8.21 3.66 -4.58
CA PHE A 302 7.61 2.64 -3.72
C PHE A 302 6.31 2.06 -4.27
N ILE A 303 5.67 2.71 -5.22
CA ILE A 303 4.31 2.39 -5.68
C ILE A 303 4.21 0.93 -6.13
N ASP A 304 5.05 0.50 -7.05
CA ASP A 304 5.04 -0.85 -7.62
C ASP A 304 6.16 -1.75 -7.06
N GLY A 305 6.75 -1.32 -5.95
CA GLY A 305 7.88 -1.97 -5.31
C GLY A 305 9.21 -1.34 -5.70
N ILE A 306 10.05 -1.13 -4.69
CA ILE A 306 11.40 -0.58 -4.83
C ILE A 306 12.40 -1.70 -5.13
N ASP A 307 13.39 -1.46 -5.96
CA ASP A 307 14.48 -2.41 -6.19
C ASP A 307 15.44 -2.46 -4.98
N THR A 308 16.14 -3.58 -4.86
CA THR A 308 16.97 -3.87 -3.69
C THR A 308 18.14 -2.89 -3.52
N GLU A 309 18.71 -2.39 -4.61
CA GLU A 309 19.85 -1.46 -4.56
C GLU A 309 19.39 -0.09 -4.07
N THR A 310 18.34 0.45 -4.65
CA THR A 310 17.73 1.72 -4.22
C THR A 310 17.23 1.63 -2.77
N TRP A 311 16.55 0.53 -2.39
CA TRP A 311 16.15 0.31 -1.02
C TRP A 311 17.32 0.32 -0.05
N LYS A 312 18.40 -0.40 -0.39
CA LYS A 312 19.61 -0.46 0.42
C LYS A 312 20.25 0.93 0.55
N SER A 313 20.35 1.69 -0.54
CA SER A 313 20.90 3.04 -0.53
C SER A 313 20.13 4.02 0.37
N LEU A 314 18.81 3.87 0.47
CA LEU A 314 17.96 4.68 1.36
C LEU A 314 18.02 4.20 2.81
N ASN A 315 17.98 2.89 3.03
CA ASN A 315 17.88 2.29 4.36
C ASN A 315 19.21 2.32 5.13
N GLU A 316 20.34 2.15 4.43
CA GLU A 316 21.69 2.19 5.01
C GLU A 316 22.30 3.59 5.01
N ASN A 317 21.59 4.58 4.50
CA ASN A 317 22.06 5.96 4.49
C ASN A 317 22.12 6.52 5.92
N TRP A 318 23.32 6.93 6.35
CA TRP A 318 23.55 7.51 7.69
C TRP A 318 22.70 8.75 7.98
N GLN A 319 22.27 9.47 6.94
CA GLN A 319 21.41 10.64 7.07
C GLN A 319 19.93 10.27 7.30
N LEU A 320 19.56 9.00 7.17
CA LEU A 320 18.23 8.45 7.43
C LEU A 320 17.10 9.18 6.67
N PRO A 321 17.09 9.14 5.31
CA PRO A 321 16.11 9.87 4.50
C PRO A 321 14.68 9.38 4.67
N LEU A 322 14.46 8.15 5.16
CA LEU A 322 13.13 7.58 5.38
C LEU A 322 12.46 8.04 6.69
N ILE A 323 13.22 8.69 7.58
CA ILE A 323 12.66 9.17 8.86
C ILE A 323 11.93 10.50 8.65
N ASN A 324 10.66 10.50 9.04
CA ASN A 324 9.87 11.72 9.17
C ASN A 324 10.28 12.46 10.45
N ARG A 325 11.14 13.46 10.31
CA ARG A 325 11.72 14.19 11.44
C ARG A 325 10.75 15.11 12.16
N VAL A 326 9.65 15.45 11.51
CA VAL A 326 8.61 16.27 12.16
C VAL A 326 7.76 15.42 13.10
N ALA A 327 7.33 14.24 12.65
CA ALA A 327 6.37 13.41 13.38
C ALA A 327 7.01 12.25 14.18
N HIS A 328 8.18 11.75 13.75
CA HIS A 328 8.77 10.50 14.28
C HIS A 328 10.19 10.69 14.85
N ASP A 329 10.63 11.93 15.10
CA ASP A 329 11.92 12.20 15.73
C ASP A 329 11.74 13.06 16.99
N ARG A 330 12.79 13.20 17.79
CA ARG A 330 12.75 13.94 19.05
C ARG A 330 13.97 14.80 19.14
N TYR A 331 13.75 16.04 19.52
CA TYR A 331 14.81 17.06 19.66
C TYR A 331 14.74 17.68 21.03
N PRO A 332 15.89 18.03 21.66
CA PRO A 332 15.88 18.88 22.85
C PRO A 332 15.24 20.23 22.47
N PRO A 333 14.27 20.73 23.25
CA PRO A 333 13.56 21.97 22.91
C PRO A 333 14.44 23.22 23.00
N CYS A 334 15.52 23.17 23.77
CA CYS A 334 16.44 24.31 23.97
C CYS A 334 15.70 25.59 24.40
N SER A 335 16.19 26.76 24.00
CA SER A 335 15.66 28.07 24.38
C SER A 335 14.19 28.38 23.97
N PRO A 336 13.58 27.75 22.97
CA PRO A 336 12.12 27.84 22.81
C PRO A 336 11.32 27.45 24.06
N LEU A 337 11.92 26.66 25.00
CA LEU A 337 11.29 26.31 26.26
C LEU A 337 11.40 27.42 27.33
N ASP A 338 12.32 28.39 27.19
CA ASP A 338 12.60 29.41 28.18
C ASP A 338 11.35 30.23 28.60
N PRO A 339 10.48 30.67 27.68
CA PRO A 339 9.24 31.37 28.06
C PRO A 339 8.32 30.52 28.93
N LEU A 340 8.15 29.23 28.63
CA LEU A 340 7.31 28.30 29.40
C LEU A 340 7.91 28.05 30.79
N MET A 341 9.22 27.87 30.87
CA MET A 341 9.92 27.76 32.15
C MET A 341 9.81 29.05 32.96
N GLY A 342 9.91 30.21 32.29
CA GLY A 342 9.72 31.51 32.91
C GLY A 342 8.35 31.69 33.53
N MET A 343 7.31 31.28 32.83
CA MET A 343 5.93 31.28 33.35
C MET A 343 5.77 30.35 34.55
N ALA A 344 6.33 29.12 34.50
CA ALA A 344 6.30 28.18 35.61
C ALA A 344 7.00 28.75 36.85
N LEU A 345 8.12 29.45 36.67
CA LEU A 345 8.85 30.11 37.76
C LEU A 345 8.06 31.26 38.39
N LEU A 346 7.34 32.07 37.59
CA LEU A 346 6.50 33.16 38.06
C LEU A 346 5.27 32.64 38.82
N GLU A 347 4.54 31.68 38.27
CA GLU A 347 3.34 31.10 38.86
C GLU A 347 3.60 30.32 40.14
N SER A 348 4.76 29.64 40.20
CA SER A 348 5.18 28.98 41.45
C SER A 348 5.54 29.94 42.60
N GLY A 349 5.61 31.27 42.33
CA GLY A 349 6.08 32.25 43.28
C GLY A 349 7.58 32.19 43.55
N LYS A 350 8.36 31.37 42.82
CA LYS A 350 9.81 31.24 42.97
C LYS A 350 10.54 32.53 42.64
N ILE A 351 10.05 33.23 41.60
CA ILE A 351 10.52 34.56 41.21
C ILE A 351 9.34 35.51 40.96
N ASN A 352 9.64 36.80 40.88
CA ASN A 352 8.76 37.81 40.30
C ASN A 352 9.51 38.56 39.19
N GLN A 353 8.85 39.50 38.52
CA GLN A 353 9.40 40.24 37.36
C GLN A 353 10.67 41.03 37.72
N SER A 354 10.83 41.47 39.01
CA SER A 354 11.97 42.23 39.46
C SER A 354 13.08 41.35 40.08
N THR A 355 12.86 40.04 40.20
CA THR A 355 13.85 39.14 40.79
C THR A 355 15.11 39.13 39.90
N ILE A 356 16.25 39.46 40.49
CA ILE A 356 17.57 39.43 39.86
C ILE A 356 18.36 38.23 40.32
N VAL A 357 18.86 37.42 39.39
CA VAL A 357 19.64 36.20 39.68
C VAL A 357 20.99 36.29 38.95
N PRO A 358 22.10 35.86 39.55
CA PRO A 358 23.37 35.72 38.83
C PRO A 358 23.25 34.69 37.69
N ALA A 359 23.66 35.08 36.49
CA ALA A 359 23.75 34.22 35.31
C ALA A 359 25.22 34.09 34.88
N PRO A 360 26.01 33.23 35.56
CA PRO A 360 27.40 32.99 35.23
C PRO A 360 27.54 32.21 33.95
N GLY A 361 28.77 32.18 33.37
CA GLY A 361 29.02 31.38 32.15
C GLY A 361 28.98 29.84 32.33
N ALA A 362 28.88 29.39 33.60
CA ALA A 362 28.72 27.97 33.97
C ALA A 362 28.04 27.84 35.31
N TRP A 363 27.27 26.80 35.47
CA TRP A 363 26.61 26.42 36.73
C TRP A 363 26.73 24.90 36.93
N SER A 364 26.76 24.46 38.18
CA SER A 364 26.81 23.05 38.54
C SER A 364 25.71 22.73 39.53
N ILE A 365 25.16 21.54 39.47
CA ILE A 365 24.29 20.99 40.49
C ILE A 365 25.10 20.85 41.79
N PRO A 366 24.54 21.28 42.92
CA PRO A 366 25.24 21.11 44.20
C PRO A 366 25.72 19.66 44.43
N GLY A 367 27.03 19.50 44.73
CA GLY A 367 27.65 18.20 44.87
C GLY A 367 28.13 17.54 43.58
N SER A 368 27.85 18.08 42.41
CA SER A 368 28.34 17.57 41.12
C SER A 368 29.57 18.33 40.65
N ARG A 369 30.50 17.61 39.99
CA ARG A 369 31.66 18.22 39.29
C ARG A 369 31.30 18.61 37.86
N HIS A 370 30.16 18.16 37.33
CA HIS A 370 29.70 18.49 35.98
C HIS A 370 29.29 19.96 35.89
N GLN A 371 29.77 20.67 34.87
CA GLN A 371 29.42 22.05 34.59
C GLN A 371 28.47 22.14 33.39
N PHE A 372 27.30 22.68 33.65
CA PHE A 372 26.36 23.10 32.60
C PHE A 372 26.77 24.52 32.18
N ARG A 373 27.02 24.68 30.89
CA ARG A 373 27.61 25.92 30.34
C ARG A 373 26.59 26.73 29.60
N ASP A 374 26.69 28.03 29.71
CA ASP A 374 26.00 29.00 28.89
C ASP A 374 26.71 29.14 27.53
N SER A 375 25.98 29.61 26.52
CA SER A 375 26.52 29.95 25.18
C SER A 375 27.62 31.03 25.27
N VAL A 376 27.51 31.94 26.26
CA VAL A 376 28.49 32.97 26.55
C VAL A 376 29.34 32.54 27.75
N ARG A 377 30.64 32.27 27.53
CA ARG A 377 31.58 31.77 28.58
C ARG A 377 31.71 32.70 29.80
N SER A 378 31.61 34.02 29.59
CA SER A 378 31.63 34.99 30.70
C SER A 378 30.32 35.10 31.47
N GLY A 379 29.27 34.46 30.95
CA GLY A 379 27.90 34.65 31.41
C GLY A 379 27.31 36.01 31.04
N HIS A 380 26.10 36.23 31.56
CA HIS A 380 25.32 37.46 31.27
C HIS A 380 25.25 38.41 32.50
N GLY A 381 26.08 38.14 33.52
CA GLY A 381 26.08 38.92 34.76
C GLY A 381 24.80 38.70 35.58
N SER A 382 24.21 39.76 36.09
CA SER A 382 22.93 39.70 36.79
C SER A 382 21.80 39.87 35.77
N ALA A 383 20.80 38.96 35.82
CA ALA A 383 19.67 38.94 34.93
C ALA A 383 18.35 38.80 35.67
N ASN A 384 17.32 39.52 35.24
CA ASN A 384 15.92 39.20 35.54
C ASN A 384 15.36 38.31 34.44
N LEU A 385 14.13 37.84 34.61
CA LEU A 385 13.48 36.95 33.63
C LEU A 385 13.47 37.51 32.22
N SER A 386 13.10 38.79 32.05
CA SER A 386 13.04 39.45 30.74
C SER A 386 14.40 39.43 30.03
N LYS A 387 15.47 39.78 30.77
CA LYS A 387 16.84 39.71 30.23
C LYS A 387 17.26 38.28 29.93
N ALA A 388 16.94 37.33 30.83
CA ALA A 388 17.30 35.94 30.64
C ALA A 388 16.70 35.34 29.35
N ILE A 389 15.43 35.63 29.04
CA ILE A 389 14.76 35.24 27.80
C ILE A 389 15.42 35.95 26.59
N GLN A 390 15.64 37.29 26.71
CA GLN A 390 16.21 38.11 25.63
C GLN A 390 17.59 37.63 25.16
N VAL A 391 18.46 37.21 26.13
CA VAL A 391 19.83 36.76 25.85
C VAL A 391 19.96 35.23 25.82
N SER A 392 18.84 34.50 26.00
CA SER A 392 18.83 33.05 26.08
C SER A 392 19.84 32.51 27.10
N SER A 393 19.71 32.95 28.36
CA SER A 393 20.65 32.56 29.41
C SER A 393 20.35 31.17 29.96
N ASP A 394 21.05 30.14 29.50
CA ASP A 394 20.90 28.76 29.93
C ASP A 394 21.11 28.65 31.45
N THR A 395 22.13 29.30 32.02
CA THR A 395 22.48 29.18 33.45
C THR A 395 21.46 29.80 34.39
N PHE A 396 20.69 30.80 33.93
CA PHE A 396 19.54 31.32 34.67
C PHE A 396 18.46 30.25 34.81
N PHE A 397 18.11 29.58 33.71
CA PHE A 397 17.06 28.55 33.70
C PHE A 397 17.53 27.24 34.35
N TYR A 398 18.78 26.80 34.17
CA TYR A 398 19.30 25.62 34.85
C TYR A 398 19.23 25.76 36.37
N ARG A 399 19.66 26.88 36.88
CA ARG A 399 19.62 27.14 38.33
C ARG A 399 18.18 27.16 38.87
N LEU A 400 17.33 28.00 38.28
CA LEU A 400 15.99 28.18 38.81
C LEU A 400 15.10 26.97 38.55
N GLY A 401 15.29 26.27 37.43
CA GLY A 401 14.58 25.00 37.14
C GLY A 401 14.99 23.90 38.14
N TYR A 402 16.29 23.82 38.51
CA TYR A 402 16.75 22.92 39.58
C TYR A 402 16.10 23.25 40.92
N GLU A 403 16.06 24.56 41.29
CA GLU A 403 15.47 25.03 42.51
C GLU A 403 13.94 24.87 42.55
N LEU A 404 13.25 24.94 41.39
CA LEU A 404 11.81 24.68 41.26
C LEU A 404 11.51 23.21 41.45
N GLY A 405 12.34 22.36 40.83
CA GLY A 405 12.24 20.91 40.84
C GLY A 405 11.28 20.35 39.82
N ILE A 406 11.56 19.10 39.41
CA ILE A 406 10.80 18.43 38.29
C ILE A 406 9.34 18.21 38.65
N ASP A 407 9.01 17.99 39.93
CA ASP A 407 7.66 17.70 40.39
C ASP A 407 6.69 18.90 40.20
N LYS A 408 7.24 20.13 40.11
CA LYS A 408 6.46 21.34 39.78
C LYS A 408 6.57 21.69 38.31
N THR A 409 7.74 21.48 37.70
CA THR A 409 8.01 21.80 36.33
C THR A 409 7.25 20.92 35.36
N ALA A 410 7.26 19.58 35.55
CA ALA A 410 6.64 18.65 34.62
C ALA A 410 5.10 18.81 34.52
N PRO A 411 4.33 18.90 35.62
CA PRO A 411 2.89 19.15 35.53
C PRO A 411 2.55 20.45 34.83
N TYR A 412 3.32 21.53 35.12
CA TYR A 412 3.09 22.83 34.47
C TYR A 412 3.32 22.76 32.94
N LEU A 413 4.41 22.13 32.52
CA LEU A 413 4.70 21.95 31.08
C LEU A 413 3.67 21.02 30.40
N ALA A 414 3.08 20.07 31.15
CA ALA A 414 2.02 19.22 30.63
C ALA A 414 0.73 19.98 30.29
N GLU A 415 0.47 21.18 30.89
CA GLU A 415 -0.66 22.03 30.55
C GLU A 415 -0.52 22.61 29.11
N PHE A 416 0.68 22.65 28.56
CA PHE A 416 0.96 23.02 27.18
C PHE A 416 1.02 21.81 26.24
N ASP A 417 0.45 20.68 26.65
CA ASP A 417 0.40 19.41 25.93
C ASP A 417 1.79 18.81 25.58
N LEU A 418 2.88 19.27 26.21
CA LEU A 418 4.20 18.67 26.05
C LEU A 418 4.17 17.22 26.55
N GLY A 419 4.72 16.30 25.77
CA GLY A 419 4.72 14.86 26.09
C GLY A 419 3.44 14.13 25.63
N ARG A 420 2.55 14.77 24.91
CA ARG A 420 1.33 14.18 24.30
C ARG A 420 1.42 14.20 22.78
N GLN A 421 0.58 13.39 22.14
CA GLN A 421 0.36 13.48 20.69
C GLN A 421 -0.48 14.72 20.38
N THR A 422 -0.13 15.42 19.31
CA THR A 422 -0.83 16.65 18.90
C THR A 422 -2.15 16.34 18.19
N GLY A 423 -2.31 15.11 17.69
CA GLY A 423 -3.45 14.70 16.88
C GLY A 423 -3.32 15.12 15.42
N ILE A 424 -2.09 15.40 14.95
CA ILE A 424 -1.84 15.59 13.52
C ILE A 424 -2.32 14.36 12.73
N ASP A 425 -2.88 14.59 11.57
CA ASP A 425 -3.43 13.57 10.68
C ASP A 425 -2.34 12.71 9.97
N LEU A 426 -1.39 12.24 10.76
CA LEU A 426 -0.32 11.32 10.34
C LEU A 426 -0.29 10.09 11.24
N PRO A 427 -0.05 8.89 10.69
CA PRO A 427 0.05 7.69 11.49
C PRO A 427 1.34 7.70 12.33
N ASN A 428 1.27 7.09 13.53
CA ASN A 428 2.43 6.83 14.38
C ASN A 428 3.17 8.07 14.89
N GLU A 429 2.50 9.20 15.09
CA GLU A 429 3.08 10.39 15.71
C GLU A 429 3.74 10.06 17.06
N TYR A 430 4.94 10.55 17.29
CA TYR A 430 5.63 10.42 18.58
C TYR A 430 5.17 11.50 19.55
N ARG A 431 4.74 11.08 20.73
CA ARG A 431 4.30 11.99 21.81
C ARG A 431 5.40 12.86 22.42
N GLY A 432 6.67 12.61 22.07
CA GLY A 432 7.80 13.22 22.77
C GLY A 432 8.05 12.63 24.16
N VAL A 433 8.93 13.26 24.91
CA VAL A 433 9.25 12.90 26.31
C VAL A 433 9.16 14.15 27.17
N LEU A 434 8.23 14.16 28.10
CA LEU A 434 8.21 15.12 29.21
C LEU A 434 8.91 14.45 30.41
N PRO A 435 10.08 14.95 30.83
CA PRO A 435 10.82 14.36 31.91
C PRO A 435 10.03 14.31 33.24
N SER A 436 10.15 13.22 33.96
CA SER A 436 9.58 13.04 35.31
C SER A 436 10.62 12.32 36.21
N ARG A 437 10.28 12.06 37.49
CA ARG A 437 11.14 11.23 38.34
C ARG A 437 11.19 9.76 37.92
N GLU A 438 10.13 9.30 37.25
CA GLU A 438 10.05 7.92 36.76
C GLU A 438 10.87 7.72 35.49
N TRP A 439 11.05 8.77 34.67
CA TRP A 439 11.86 8.75 33.47
C TRP A 439 13.35 8.78 33.82
#